data_441fa1d4e34cdc34296a82d4fc37efe0
#
_entry.id   441fa1d4e34cdc34296a82d4fc37efe0
#
_cell.length_a   1.000
_cell.length_b   1.000
_cell.length_c   1.000
_cell.angle_alpha   90.00
_cell.angle_beta   90.00
_cell.angle_gamma   90.00
#
_symmetry.space_group_name_H-M   'P 1'
#
loop_
_entity.id
_entity.type
_entity.pdbx_description
1 polymer ?
#
loop_
_entity_poly.entity_id
_entity_poly.type
_entity_poly.pdbx_seq_one_letter_code
_entity_poly.pdbx_strand_id
1 'polypeptide(L)'
;MRHFILFLSLLSFFSLYCQEKPAAIVTAVPFLSITPDATSAGMADIGVASSPDVYSMAHNSAKYAFVTEKSAIGISYTPWLGNITGDIFLSYANYYHRLPTNGTLATSLRIFSLGEIEMTDYQGGQIIPLGSYHPFELSIDIAYSMKLSTRLSMGVSLRYTRSDISSRNDPLTDDFHAGRAFSADLSLYYISRKYKLKKMGLSFSWGINIRDIGSRIDYGDSPITSYDYLPTTLSLGGGLHLHHTEKNTFSFLIETSKLLVPTPVWNEAENAYTVPDTGLFEGIWSALTRAPGGAREKLSEYTLQCATEWTYDNRYALRAGWYYSDPHKEGIQNITLGASATYKKICASVSYAIPLYEHSSSGSSMRMSLCFYLGKDK
;
A
#
# COMPACT_ATOMS: atom_id res chain seq x y z
N MET A 1 -23.09 -44.73 -4.86
CA MET A 1 -23.66 -44.22 -3.61
C MET A 1 -22.70 -44.26 -2.42
N ARG A 2 -22.02 -45.38 -2.13
CA ARG A 2 -21.12 -45.53 -0.94
C ARG A 2 -19.92 -44.55 -0.92
N HIS A 3 -19.34 -44.22 -2.06
CA HIS A 3 -18.24 -43.25 -2.18
C HIS A 3 -18.69 -41.78 -2.12
N PHE A 4 -19.93 -41.48 -2.49
CA PHE A 4 -20.52 -40.15 -2.39
C PHE A 4 -20.88 -39.77 -0.96
N ILE A 5 -21.32 -40.75 -0.15
CA ILE A 5 -21.61 -40.58 1.29
C ILE A 5 -20.31 -40.36 2.07
N LEU A 6 -19.22 -41.06 1.70
CA LEU A 6 -17.89 -40.88 2.29
C LEU A 6 -17.30 -39.48 1.98
N PHE A 7 -17.55 -38.96 0.80
CA PHE A 7 -17.14 -37.59 0.40
C PHE A 7 -17.93 -36.51 1.15
N LEU A 8 -19.25 -36.74 1.36
CA LEU A 8 -20.09 -35.82 2.12
C LEU A 8 -19.75 -35.84 3.63
N SER A 9 -19.36 -37.00 4.19
CA SER A 9 -18.96 -37.11 5.58
C SER A 9 -17.57 -36.48 5.84
N LEU A 10 -16.68 -36.47 4.86
CA LEU A 10 -15.42 -35.72 4.98
C LEU A 10 -15.63 -34.19 4.97
N LEU A 11 -16.63 -33.70 4.24
CA LEU A 11 -16.99 -32.27 4.23
C LEU A 11 -17.64 -31.80 5.55
N SER A 12 -18.32 -32.68 6.28
CA SER A 12 -18.95 -32.32 7.55
C SER A 12 -17.98 -32.29 8.75
N PHE A 13 -16.80 -32.88 8.66
CA PHE A 13 -15.75 -32.79 9.69
C PHE A 13 -15.03 -31.42 9.73
N PHE A 14 -15.21 -30.58 8.70
CA PHE A 14 -14.59 -29.24 8.68
C PHE A 14 -15.39 -28.15 9.41
N SER A 15 -16.54 -28.47 10.02
CA SER A 15 -17.48 -27.48 10.56
C SER A 15 -17.51 -27.33 12.09
N LEU A 16 -16.62 -27.98 12.84
CA LEU A 16 -16.64 -27.98 14.31
C LEU A 16 -15.36 -27.42 14.95
N TYR A 17 -14.84 -26.31 14.38
CA TYR A 17 -13.91 -25.51 15.16
C TYR A 17 -14.63 -24.24 15.61
N CYS A 18 -14.68 -24.05 16.93
CA CYS A 18 -15.10 -22.83 17.60
C CYS A 18 -14.45 -21.64 16.89
N GLN A 19 -15.25 -20.78 16.26
CA GLN A 19 -14.75 -19.59 15.58
C GLN A 19 -14.41 -18.56 16.66
N GLU A 20 -13.19 -18.58 17.17
CA GLU A 20 -12.59 -17.33 17.68
C GLU A 20 -12.69 -16.31 16.54
N LYS A 21 -13.37 -15.20 16.79
CA LYS A 21 -13.45 -14.12 15.79
C LYS A 21 -12.02 -13.65 15.55
N PRO A 22 -11.45 -13.83 14.35
CA PRO A 22 -10.09 -13.39 14.10
C PRO A 22 -10.03 -11.88 14.28
N ALA A 23 -9.12 -11.40 15.15
CA ALA A 23 -8.91 -9.98 15.37
C ALA A 23 -8.29 -9.34 14.12
N ALA A 24 -8.81 -8.19 13.71
CA ALA A 24 -8.17 -7.37 12.70
C ALA A 24 -6.81 -6.87 13.22
N ILE A 25 -5.79 -6.85 12.36
CA ILE A 25 -4.50 -6.28 12.70
C ILE A 25 -4.62 -4.76 12.54
N VAL A 26 -4.44 -4.03 13.64
CA VAL A 26 -4.46 -2.56 13.64
C VAL A 26 -3.02 -2.05 13.70
N THR A 27 -2.71 -1.04 12.92
CA THR A 27 -1.40 -0.37 12.89
C THR A 27 -1.57 1.13 13.03
N ALA A 28 -0.52 1.79 13.53
CA ALA A 28 -0.46 3.24 13.47
C ALA A 28 -0.29 3.73 12.02
N VAL A 29 -0.59 5.00 11.80
CA VAL A 29 -0.38 5.73 10.54
C VAL A 29 -0.81 4.94 9.29
N PRO A 30 -2.06 4.48 9.22
CA PRO A 30 -2.54 3.59 8.15
C PRO A 30 -2.49 4.25 6.77
N PHE A 31 -2.35 5.59 6.69
CA PHE A 31 -2.18 6.31 5.43
C PHE A 31 -0.95 5.86 4.62
N LEU A 32 0.06 5.28 5.28
CA LEU A 32 1.23 4.71 4.61
C LEU A 32 0.87 3.50 3.74
N SER A 33 -0.20 2.77 4.06
CA SER A 33 -0.68 1.63 3.29
C SER A 33 -1.55 2.02 2.09
N ILE A 34 -2.00 3.29 2.01
CA ILE A 34 -2.83 3.76 0.89
C ILE A 34 -1.96 3.94 -0.35
N THR A 35 -2.33 3.29 -1.45
CA THR A 35 -1.69 3.51 -2.76
C THR A 35 -1.95 4.93 -3.25
N PRO A 36 -0.90 5.75 -3.45
CA PRO A 36 -1.11 7.17 -3.70
C PRO A 36 -1.34 7.52 -5.18
N ASP A 37 -0.98 6.63 -6.11
CA ASP A 37 -0.99 6.93 -7.54
C ASP A 37 -2.08 6.19 -8.31
N ALA A 38 -2.57 6.82 -9.39
CA ALA A 38 -3.64 6.27 -10.22
C ALA A 38 -3.19 5.09 -11.10
N THR A 39 -1.88 4.95 -11.37
CA THR A 39 -1.36 3.88 -12.21
C THR A 39 -1.47 2.54 -11.50
N SER A 40 -0.93 2.45 -10.29
CA SER A 40 -0.99 1.23 -9.47
C SER A 40 -2.40 0.98 -8.96
N ALA A 41 -3.13 2.03 -8.57
CA ALA A 41 -4.50 1.91 -8.12
C ALA A 41 -5.46 1.38 -9.19
N GLY A 42 -5.24 1.69 -10.46
CA GLY A 42 -5.98 1.10 -11.60
C GLY A 42 -5.66 -0.38 -11.82
N MET A 43 -4.64 -0.91 -11.15
CA MET A 43 -4.20 -2.30 -11.17
C MET A 43 -4.39 -3.01 -9.82
N ALA A 44 -5.42 -2.65 -9.05
CA ALA A 44 -5.68 -3.20 -7.73
C ALA A 44 -4.50 -3.02 -6.76
N ASP A 45 -3.88 -1.84 -6.77
CA ASP A 45 -2.73 -1.46 -5.95
C ASP A 45 -1.43 -2.24 -6.24
N ILE A 46 -1.37 -3.01 -7.33
CA ILE A 46 -0.16 -3.72 -7.77
C ILE A 46 0.91 -2.72 -8.20
N GLY A 47 2.08 -2.84 -7.60
CA GLY A 47 3.20 -1.95 -7.90
C GLY A 47 4.58 -2.60 -7.79
N VAL A 48 4.71 -3.73 -7.09
CA VAL A 48 6.00 -4.32 -6.75
C VAL A 48 6.71 -4.91 -7.96
N ALA A 49 5.97 -5.54 -8.89
CA ALA A 49 6.51 -6.16 -10.09
C ALA A 49 6.02 -5.50 -11.40
N SER A 50 5.25 -4.42 -11.33
CA SER A 50 4.82 -3.65 -12.50
C SER A 50 6.00 -2.98 -13.21
N SER A 51 5.76 -2.48 -14.42
CA SER A 51 6.79 -1.74 -15.17
C SER A 51 7.31 -0.53 -14.39
N PRO A 52 8.63 -0.21 -14.50
CA PRO A 52 9.21 0.97 -13.86
C PRO A 52 8.54 2.27 -14.32
N ASP A 53 8.18 3.12 -13.38
CA ASP A 53 7.53 4.41 -13.63
C ASP A 53 7.98 5.47 -12.61
N VAL A 54 7.40 6.66 -12.68
CA VAL A 54 7.71 7.75 -11.75
C VAL A 54 7.24 7.44 -10.33
N TYR A 55 6.15 6.68 -10.16
CA TYR A 55 5.53 6.37 -8.86
C TYR A 55 6.13 5.14 -8.16
N SER A 56 7.19 4.56 -8.72
CA SER A 56 7.85 3.36 -8.19
C SER A 56 8.29 3.47 -6.73
N MET A 57 8.51 4.70 -6.22
CA MET A 57 8.85 4.97 -4.81
C MET A 57 7.83 4.39 -3.83
N ALA A 58 6.55 4.49 -4.17
CA ALA A 58 5.47 4.06 -3.29
C ALA A 58 5.37 2.53 -3.14
N HIS A 59 5.96 1.76 -4.07
CA HIS A 59 5.76 0.32 -4.15
C HIS A 59 7.05 -0.50 -4.12
N ASN A 60 8.03 -0.12 -4.94
CA ASN A 60 9.31 -0.81 -5.05
C ASN A 60 10.35 0.14 -5.65
N SER A 61 11.17 0.75 -4.81
CA SER A 61 12.17 1.72 -5.25
C SER A 61 13.27 1.12 -6.15
N ALA A 62 13.50 -0.21 -6.09
CA ALA A 62 14.48 -0.89 -6.96
C ALA A 62 14.13 -0.75 -8.45
N LYS A 63 12.88 -0.51 -8.82
CA LYS A 63 12.40 -0.30 -10.20
C LYS A 63 13.07 0.92 -10.83
N TYR A 64 13.44 1.95 -10.06
CA TYR A 64 14.09 3.15 -10.57
C TYR A 64 15.44 2.88 -11.27
N ALA A 65 16.09 1.79 -10.97
CA ALA A 65 17.31 1.40 -11.70
C ALA A 65 17.06 1.11 -13.18
N PHE A 66 15.79 0.85 -13.58
CA PHE A 66 15.42 0.52 -14.97
C PHE A 66 14.58 1.59 -15.66
N VAL A 67 14.34 2.75 -15.05
CA VAL A 67 13.68 3.87 -15.73
C VAL A 67 14.52 4.35 -16.92
N THR A 68 13.84 4.79 -17.98
CA THR A 68 14.49 5.21 -19.23
C THR A 68 14.81 6.69 -19.25
N GLU A 69 14.00 7.50 -18.62
CA GLU A 69 14.16 8.94 -18.61
C GLU A 69 15.18 9.38 -17.54
N LYS A 70 15.89 10.48 -17.79
CA LYS A 70 16.92 10.96 -16.86
C LYS A 70 16.34 11.38 -15.51
N SER A 71 15.21 12.05 -15.53
CA SER A 71 14.48 12.46 -14.35
C SER A 71 13.00 12.68 -14.65
N ALA A 72 12.16 12.55 -13.65
CA ALA A 72 10.74 12.88 -13.73
C ALA A 72 10.20 13.34 -12.37
N ILE A 73 9.11 14.10 -12.45
CA ILE A 73 8.28 14.51 -11.30
C ILE A 73 6.91 13.85 -11.47
N GLY A 74 6.38 13.28 -10.40
CA GLY A 74 5.02 12.78 -10.30
C GLY A 74 4.25 13.54 -9.24
N ILE A 75 2.97 13.80 -9.50
CA ILE A 75 2.03 14.41 -8.55
C ILE A 75 0.75 13.59 -8.61
N SER A 76 0.19 13.27 -7.46
CA SER A 76 -1.08 12.54 -7.37
C SER A 76 -1.98 13.16 -6.31
N TYR A 77 -3.28 13.06 -6.56
CA TYR A 77 -4.32 13.50 -5.65
C TYR A 77 -5.41 12.43 -5.58
N THR A 78 -5.77 12.07 -4.35
CA THR A 78 -6.80 11.08 -4.03
C THR A 78 -7.77 11.70 -3.04
N PRO A 79 -8.97 12.12 -3.44
CA PRO A 79 -10.02 12.45 -2.50
C PRO A 79 -10.39 11.20 -1.72
N TRP A 80 -10.44 11.31 -0.39
CA TRP A 80 -10.78 10.22 0.50
C TRP A 80 -12.15 10.50 1.12
N LEU A 81 -13.02 9.48 1.17
CA LEU A 81 -14.39 9.66 1.66
C LEU A 81 -15.18 10.83 1.01
N GLY A 82 -14.86 11.14 -0.25
CA GLY A 82 -15.44 12.29 -0.98
C GLY A 82 -16.97 12.32 -1.09
N ASN A 83 -17.65 11.20 -0.78
CA ASN A 83 -19.11 11.13 -0.68
C ASN A 83 -19.64 11.63 0.69
N ILE A 84 -18.77 11.80 1.69
CA ILE A 84 -19.11 12.20 3.06
C ILE A 84 -18.61 13.61 3.33
N THR A 85 -17.35 13.89 2.97
CA THR A 85 -16.70 15.17 3.20
C THR A 85 -15.71 15.47 2.07
N GLY A 86 -15.50 16.75 1.75
CA GLY A 86 -14.64 17.18 0.64
C GLY A 86 -13.22 17.58 1.07
N ASP A 87 -12.91 17.54 2.35
CA ASP A 87 -11.68 18.06 2.96
C ASP A 87 -10.70 16.97 3.41
N ILE A 88 -11.09 15.69 3.30
CA ILE A 88 -10.21 14.54 3.52
C ILE A 88 -9.59 14.12 2.19
N PHE A 89 -8.26 14.15 2.10
CA PHE A 89 -7.54 13.77 0.88
C PHE A 89 -6.11 13.32 1.14
N LEU A 90 -5.59 12.52 0.22
CA LEU A 90 -4.19 12.15 0.14
C LEU A 90 -3.55 12.86 -1.05
N SER A 91 -2.50 13.62 -0.79
CA SER A 91 -1.63 14.23 -1.80
C SER A 91 -0.27 13.54 -1.79
N TYR A 92 0.28 13.28 -2.97
CA TYR A 92 1.57 12.65 -3.14
C TYR A 92 2.36 13.36 -4.23
N ALA A 93 3.62 13.68 -3.93
CA ALA A 93 4.57 14.22 -4.89
C ALA A 93 5.85 13.41 -4.80
N ASN A 94 6.46 13.12 -5.95
CA ASN A 94 7.72 12.39 -6.00
C ASN A 94 8.60 12.86 -7.15
N TYR A 95 9.91 12.65 -7.00
CA TYR A 95 10.92 12.97 -7.97
C TYR A 95 11.99 11.88 -8.00
N TYR A 96 12.51 11.56 -9.19
CA TYR A 96 13.71 10.77 -9.31
C TYR A 96 14.72 11.40 -10.27
N HIS A 97 16.00 11.08 -10.05
CA HIS A 97 17.10 11.48 -10.91
C HIS A 97 18.11 10.33 -11.07
N ARG A 98 18.36 9.92 -12.32
CA ARG A 98 19.38 8.93 -12.65
C ARG A 98 20.76 9.57 -12.56
N LEU A 99 21.63 8.93 -11.80
CA LEU A 99 23.03 9.34 -11.66
C LEU A 99 23.88 8.75 -12.80
N PRO A 100 25.00 9.39 -13.14
CA PRO A 100 25.95 8.84 -14.12
C PRO A 100 26.53 7.47 -13.70
N THR A 101 26.49 7.12 -12.42
CA THR A 101 27.09 5.93 -11.78
C THR A 101 26.16 4.71 -11.73
N ASN A 102 25.22 4.55 -12.66
CA ASN A 102 24.23 3.45 -12.67
C ASN A 102 23.28 3.41 -11.48
N GLY A 103 23.26 4.42 -10.63
CA GLY A 103 22.31 4.58 -9.53
C GLY A 103 21.21 5.58 -9.88
N THR A 104 20.11 5.53 -9.11
CA THR A 104 19.03 6.52 -9.18
C THR A 104 18.70 6.97 -7.76
N LEU A 105 18.67 8.28 -7.56
CA LEU A 105 18.15 8.90 -6.35
C LEU A 105 16.68 9.26 -6.56
N ALA A 106 15.86 9.05 -5.55
CA ALA A 106 14.46 9.46 -5.56
C ALA A 106 14.07 10.05 -4.21
N THR A 107 13.05 10.89 -4.22
CA THR A 107 12.43 11.45 -3.01
C THR A 107 10.93 11.53 -3.21
N SER A 108 10.18 11.44 -2.13
CA SER A 108 8.74 11.66 -2.15
C SER A 108 8.25 12.39 -0.90
N LEU A 109 7.11 13.03 -1.06
CA LEU A 109 6.33 13.67 -0.02
C LEU A 109 4.90 13.16 -0.11
N ARG A 110 4.36 12.68 1.01
CA ARG A 110 2.98 12.26 1.14
C ARG A 110 2.34 13.06 2.26
N ILE A 111 1.16 13.62 2.01
CA ILE A 111 0.36 14.37 2.97
C ILE A 111 -1.05 13.81 2.95
N PHE A 112 -1.53 13.39 4.11
CA PHE A 112 -2.89 12.95 4.33
C PHE A 112 -3.59 13.94 5.23
N SER A 113 -4.58 14.69 4.71
CA SER A 113 -5.45 15.57 5.46
C SER A 113 -6.64 14.76 5.96
N LEU A 114 -6.94 14.87 7.25
CA LEU A 114 -8.08 14.24 7.90
C LEU A 114 -9.30 15.18 7.97
N GLY A 115 -9.21 16.35 7.32
CA GLY A 115 -10.27 17.35 7.31
C GLY A 115 -10.24 18.27 8.53
N GLU A 116 -11.29 19.10 8.65
CA GLU A 116 -11.52 19.98 9.80
C GLU A 116 -12.38 19.27 10.83
N ILE A 117 -11.94 19.27 12.09
CA ILE A 117 -12.69 18.73 13.22
C ILE A 117 -13.10 19.88 14.13
N GLU A 118 -14.41 20.09 14.29
CA GLU A 118 -14.98 21.06 15.23
C GLU A 118 -15.01 20.46 16.64
N MET A 119 -14.45 21.20 17.59
CA MET A 119 -14.51 20.86 19.00
C MET A 119 -15.70 21.55 19.65
N THR A 120 -16.47 20.80 20.39
CA THR A 120 -17.62 21.31 21.12
C THR A 120 -17.61 20.80 22.57
N ASP A 121 -18.07 21.64 23.50
CA ASP A 121 -18.30 21.27 24.88
C ASP A 121 -19.81 21.37 25.20
N TYR A 122 -20.24 20.60 26.19
CA TYR A 122 -21.63 20.63 26.65
C TYR A 122 -21.72 21.23 28.05
N GLN A 123 -22.16 22.47 28.14
CA GLN A 123 -22.29 23.19 29.40
C GLN A 123 -23.73 23.74 29.57
N GLY A 124 -24.32 23.43 30.71
CA GLY A 124 -25.64 24.00 31.08
C GLY A 124 -26.79 23.68 30.12
N GLY A 125 -26.75 22.57 29.40
CA GLY A 125 -27.76 22.17 28.42
C GLY A 125 -27.55 22.71 27.02
N GLN A 126 -26.43 23.41 26.76
CA GLN A 126 -26.09 23.98 25.45
C GLN A 126 -24.76 23.44 24.94
N ILE A 127 -24.66 23.32 23.61
CA ILE A 127 -23.41 22.98 22.92
C ILE A 127 -22.64 24.29 22.69
N ILE A 128 -21.42 24.36 23.23
CA ILE A 128 -20.51 25.50 23.09
C ILE A 128 -19.38 25.14 22.16
N PRO A 129 -19.14 25.84 21.05
CA PRO A 129 -18.00 25.59 20.19
C PRO A 129 -16.71 26.04 20.91
N LEU A 130 -15.73 25.14 20.95
CA LEU A 130 -14.38 25.37 21.50
C LEU A 130 -13.36 25.76 20.43
N GLY A 131 -13.72 25.67 19.16
CA GLY A 131 -12.84 25.93 18.02
C GLY A 131 -12.75 24.73 17.08
N SER A 132 -11.84 24.81 16.12
CA SER A 132 -11.58 23.72 15.19
C SER A 132 -10.07 23.47 15.04
N TYR A 133 -9.72 22.26 14.60
CA TYR A 133 -8.34 21.92 14.24
C TYR A 133 -8.30 21.03 12.99
N HIS A 134 -7.14 20.99 12.34
CA HIS A 134 -6.93 20.25 11.09
C HIS A 134 -5.88 19.16 11.33
N PRO A 135 -6.27 17.93 11.70
CA PRO A 135 -5.34 16.83 11.84
C PRO A 135 -4.77 16.43 10.49
N PHE A 136 -3.50 16.09 10.47
CA PHE A 136 -2.81 15.64 9.27
C PHE A 136 -1.71 14.65 9.58
N GLU A 137 -1.38 13.82 8.58
CA GLU A 137 -0.25 12.93 8.61
C GLU A 137 0.66 13.22 7.41
N LEU A 138 1.96 13.06 7.60
CA LEU A 138 2.97 13.40 6.61
C LEU A 138 4.07 12.34 6.58
N SER A 139 4.54 11.95 5.39
CA SER A 139 5.81 11.24 5.24
C SER A 139 6.72 11.88 4.20
N ILE A 140 8.02 11.83 4.47
CA ILE A 140 9.08 12.23 3.57
C ILE A 140 10.00 11.04 3.38
N ASP A 141 10.26 10.68 2.12
CA ASP A 141 11.07 9.53 1.76
C ASP A 141 12.26 9.94 0.90
N ILE A 142 13.38 9.26 1.10
CA ILE A 142 14.55 9.33 0.22
C ILE A 142 14.95 7.90 -0.12
N ALA A 143 15.19 7.61 -1.40
CA ALA A 143 15.59 6.30 -1.85
C ALA A 143 16.82 6.36 -2.75
N TYR A 144 17.61 5.30 -2.68
CA TYR A 144 18.68 4.99 -3.60
C TYR A 144 18.45 3.61 -4.21
N SER A 145 18.51 3.53 -5.53
CA SER A 145 18.43 2.26 -6.25
C SER A 145 19.58 2.06 -7.19
N MET A 146 20.01 0.82 -7.36
CA MET A 146 21.13 0.46 -8.24
C MET A 146 20.91 -0.89 -8.92
N LYS A 147 21.49 -1.03 -10.11
CA LYS A 147 21.55 -2.33 -10.79
C LYS A 147 22.60 -3.21 -10.14
N LEU A 148 22.22 -4.41 -9.72
CA LEU A 148 23.14 -5.47 -9.33
C LEU A 148 23.62 -6.27 -10.55
N SER A 149 22.76 -6.34 -11.57
CA SER A 149 23.08 -6.94 -12.86
C SER A 149 22.31 -6.24 -13.98
N THR A 150 22.45 -6.70 -15.21
CA THR A 150 21.67 -6.20 -16.35
C THR A 150 20.15 -6.38 -16.19
N ARG A 151 19.70 -7.20 -15.22
CA ARG A 151 18.30 -7.59 -15.05
C ARG A 151 17.78 -7.52 -13.62
N LEU A 152 18.68 -7.43 -12.64
CA LEU A 152 18.36 -7.39 -11.22
C LEU A 152 18.81 -6.05 -10.65
N SER A 153 17.96 -5.45 -9.85
CA SER A 153 18.25 -4.24 -9.08
C SER A 153 17.84 -4.39 -7.63
N MET A 154 18.41 -3.55 -6.80
CA MET A 154 18.02 -3.36 -5.41
C MET A 154 17.73 -1.88 -5.16
N GLY A 155 16.90 -1.62 -4.15
CA GLY A 155 16.58 -0.29 -3.67
C GLY A 155 16.48 -0.28 -2.15
N VAL A 156 16.92 0.83 -1.56
CA VAL A 156 16.77 1.12 -0.13
C VAL A 156 16.11 2.49 -0.03
N SER A 157 15.09 2.59 0.82
CA SER A 157 14.44 3.86 1.12
C SER A 157 14.51 4.12 2.61
N LEU A 158 14.64 5.39 2.98
CA LEU A 158 14.50 5.88 4.34
C LEU A 158 13.31 6.82 4.40
N ARG A 159 12.47 6.66 5.41
CA ARG A 159 11.23 7.42 5.62
C ARG A 159 11.21 8.06 6.98
N TYR A 160 10.82 9.31 7.02
CA TYR A 160 10.39 10.02 8.21
C TYR A 160 8.88 10.19 8.14
N THR A 161 8.18 9.82 9.21
CA THR A 161 6.71 9.95 9.33
C THR A 161 6.38 10.82 10.54
N ARG A 162 5.42 11.73 10.36
CA ARG A 162 4.82 12.53 11.41
C ARG A 162 3.30 12.39 11.32
N SER A 163 2.66 12.09 12.45
CA SER A 163 1.22 12.03 12.60
C SER A 163 0.79 13.05 13.64
N ASP A 164 0.06 14.09 13.23
CA ASP A 164 -0.42 15.17 14.09
C ASP A 164 -1.95 15.11 14.11
N ILE A 165 -2.46 14.15 14.90
CA ILE A 165 -3.89 13.85 14.99
C ILE A 165 -4.54 14.39 16.25
N SER A 166 -3.74 14.97 17.17
CA SER A 166 -4.21 15.52 18.45
C SER A 166 -4.53 17.01 18.36
N SER A 167 -5.53 17.45 19.11
CA SER A 167 -5.78 18.86 19.34
C SER A 167 -4.92 19.38 20.49
N ARG A 168 -4.11 20.41 20.27
CA ARG A 168 -3.28 21.04 21.31
C ARG A 168 -4.11 21.79 22.37
N ASN A 169 -5.40 21.99 22.15
CA ASN A 169 -6.28 22.76 23.03
C ASN A 169 -7.33 21.91 23.72
N ASP A 170 -7.25 20.59 23.62
CA ASP A 170 -8.18 19.70 24.30
C ASP A 170 -7.65 19.38 25.71
N PRO A 171 -8.33 19.82 26.78
CA PRO A 171 -7.92 19.54 28.16
C PRO A 171 -7.85 18.07 28.51
N LEU A 172 -8.51 17.19 27.71
CA LEU A 172 -8.48 15.75 27.88
C LEU A 172 -7.28 15.08 27.23
N THR A 173 -6.54 15.85 26.40
CA THR A 173 -5.40 15.35 25.61
C THR A 173 -4.11 16.13 25.85
N ASP A 174 -3.97 16.79 27.02
CA ASP A 174 -2.77 17.57 27.37
C ASP A 174 -1.46 16.77 27.29
N ASP A 175 -1.53 15.45 27.45
CA ASP A 175 -0.38 14.53 27.37
C ASP A 175 -0.13 14.01 25.94
N PHE A 176 -0.99 14.34 24.96
CA PHE A 176 -0.81 13.89 23.57
C PHE A 176 0.06 14.86 22.79
N HIS A 177 1.03 14.31 22.08
CA HIS A 177 1.86 15.05 21.13
C HIS A 177 1.87 14.39 19.76
N ALA A 178 2.32 15.15 18.74
CA ALA A 178 2.44 14.59 17.40
C ALA A 178 3.43 13.41 17.36
N GLY A 179 2.95 12.26 16.95
CA GLY A 179 3.74 11.05 16.80
C GLY A 179 4.80 11.21 15.72
N ARG A 180 5.98 10.58 15.91
CA ARG A 180 7.10 10.59 14.96
C ARG A 180 7.70 9.21 14.87
N ALA A 181 8.04 8.80 13.65
CA ALA A 181 8.69 7.52 13.41
C ALA A 181 9.70 7.62 12.26
N PHE A 182 10.72 6.74 12.33
CA PHE A 182 11.64 6.49 11.22
C PHE A 182 11.49 5.05 10.78
N SER A 183 11.48 4.85 9.46
CA SER A 183 11.43 3.51 8.88
C SER A 183 12.30 3.42 7.64
N ALA A 184 12.57 2.18 7.24
CA ALA A 184 13.32 1.86 6.03
C ALA A 184 12.54 0.83 5.19
N ASP A 185 12.71 0.93 3.87
CA ASP A 185 12.20 -0.07 2.93
C ASP A 185 13.37 -0.76 2.24
N LEU A 186 13.24 -2.07 2.01
CA LEU A 186 14.18 -2.88 1.25
C LEU A 186 13.47 -3.51 0.07
N SER A 187 14.02 -3.30 -1.13
CA SER A 187 13.38 -3.75 -2.36
C SER A 187 14.34 -4.43 -3.32
N LEU A 188 13.79 -5.42 -4.04
CA LEU A 188 14.42 -6.11 -5.15
C LEU A 188 13.48 -6.10 -6.35
N TYR A 189 14.03 -5.94 -7.55
CA TYR A 189 13.27 -6.00 -8.78
C TYR A 189 14.08 -6.70 -9.88
N TYR A 190 13.42 -7.58 -10.59
CA TYR A 190 13.99 -8.31 -11.72
C TYR A 190 13.12 -8.15 -12.96
N ILE A 191 13.75 -7.95 -14.11
CA ILE A 191 13.10 -7.96 -15.42
C ILE A 191 13.91 -8.85 -16.39
N SER A 192 13.23 -9.80 -17.03
CA SER A 192 13.87 -10.71 -17.98
C SER A 192 14.17 -10.01 -19.31
N ARG A 193 15.02 -10.64 -20.13
CA ARG A 193 15.08 -10.28 -21.56
C ARG A 193 13.76 -10.62 -22.25
N LYS A 194 13.53 -10.01 -23.41
CA LYS A 194 12.44 -10.40 -24.32
C LYS A 194 12.82 -11.70 -25.03
N TYR A 195 12.03 -12.74 -24.81
CA TYR A 195 12.14 -14.02 -25.51
C TYR A 195 11.24 -13.96 -26.76
N LYS A 196 11.77 -14.35 -27.92
CA LYS A 196 10.96 -14.43 -29.14
C LYS A 196 10.07 -15.67 -29.12
N LEU A 197 8.76 -15.48 -29.19
CA LEU A 197 7.78 -16.55 -29.31
C LEU A 197 7.04 -16.41 -30.64
N LYS A 198 7.52 -17.04 -31.71
CA LYS A 198 7.05 -16.84 -33.10
C LYS A 198 7.11 -15.36 -33.50
N LYS A 199 5.95 -14.70 -33.64
CA LYS A 199 5.82 -13.28 -34.02
C LYS A 199 5.70 -12.34 -32.82
N MET A 200 5.66 -12.85 -31.58
CA MET A 200 5.50 -12.09 -30.36
C MET A 200 6.77 -12.09 -29.51
N GLY A 201 6.90 -11.14 -28.62
CA GLY A 201 7.90 -11.14 -27.56
C GLY A 201 7.25 -11.51 -26.22
N LEU A 202 7.98 -12.20 -25.38
CA LEU A 202 7.59 -12.52 -24.01
C LEU A 202 8.66 -12.05 -23.05
N SER A 203 8.29 -11.31 -22.02
CA SER A 203 9.17 -11.01 -20.88
C SER A 203 8.42 -11.19 -19.57
N PHE A 204 9.15 -11.39 -18.50
CA PHE A 204 8.59 -11.50 -17.16
C PHE A 204 9.36 -10.63 -16.18
N SER A 205 8.68 -10.18 -15.15
CA SER A 205 9.22 -9.44 -14.02
C SER A 205 8.85 -10.12 -12.72
N TRP A 206 9.63 -9.90 -11.69
CA TRP A 206 9.24 -10.19 -10.31
C TRP A 206 9.84 -9.13 -9.39
N GLY A 207 9.23 -8.94 -8.24
CA GLY A 207 9.70 -8.01 -7.24
C GLY A 207 9.40 -8.49 -5.84
N ILE A 208 10.21 -8.03 -4.90
CA ILE A 208 10.05 -8.21 -3.47
C ILE A 208 10.23 -6.85 -2.84
N ASN A 209 9.33 -6.50 -1.93
CA ASN A 209 9.46 -5.28 -1.13
C ASN A 209 9.07 -5.54 0.31
N ILE A 210 9.90 -5.09 1.25
CA ILE A 210 9.55 -5.00 2.66
C ILE A 210 9.54 -3.52 2.99
N ARG A 211 8.37 -2.98 3.32
CA ARG A 211 8.17 -1.56 3.63
C ARG A 211 8.00 -1.33 5.12
N ASP A 212 8.30 -0.11 5.53
CA ASP A 212 8.01 0.43 6.84
C ASP A 212 8.65 -0.38 7.99
N ILE A 213 9.86 -0.90 7.77
CA ILE A 213 10.66 -1.52 8.82
C ILE A 213 11.16 -0.39 9.73
N GLY A 214 10.55 -0.18 10.88
CA GLY A 214 10.87 1.00 11.67
C GLY A 214 10.47 0.94 13.14
N SER A 215 10.74 2.06 13.83
CA SER A 215 10.35 2.26 15.21
C SER A 215 8.82 2.25 15.34
N ARG A 216 8.34 1.89 16.53
CA ARG A 216 6.95 2.17 16.88
C ARG A 216 6.74 3.68 16.95
N ILE A 217 5.52 4.12 16.73
CA ILE A 217 5.13 5.52 16.91
C ILE A 217 4.58 5.71 18.31
N ASP A 218 4.91 6.83 18.90
CA ASP A 218 4.48 7.23 20.24
C ASP A 218 3.77 8.57 20.15
N TYR A 219 2.61 8.65 20.78
CA TYR A 219 1.75 9.84 20.83
C TYR A 219 1.68 10.47 22.23
N GLY A 220 2.44 9.97 23.23
CA GLY A 220 2.49 10.50 24.60
C GLY A 220 2.23 9.47 25.69
N ASP A 221 2.34 9.89 26.95
CA ASP A 221 2.29 9.03 28.14
C ASP A 221 0.88 8.64 28.60
N SER A 222 -0.14 8.82 27.77
CA SER A 222 -1.50 8.41 28.15
C SER A 222 -1.61 6.89 28.31
N PRO A 223 -2.27 6.37 29.35
CA PRO A 223 -2.46 4.93 29.54
C PRO A 223 -3.29 4.25 28.43
N ILE A 224 -3.84 5.03 27.52
CA ILE A 224 -4.59 4.55 26.34
C ILE A 224 -3.64 4.40 25.12
N THR A 225 -2.44 4.99 25.16
CA THR A 225 -1.45 4.91 24.09
C THR A 225 -0.61 3.66 24.24
N SER A 226 -1.04 2.59 23.63
CA SER A 226 -0.15 1.50 23.27
C SER A 226 0.82 2.02 22.20
N TYR A 227 2.10 1.71 22.33
CA TYR A 227 3.10 1.91 21.26
C TYR A 227 2.68 1.13 20.03
N ASP A 228 2.14 1.82 19.03
CA ASP A 228 1.59 1.18 17.86
C ASP A 228 2.67 0.87 16.83
N TYR A 229 2.60 -0.31 16.24
CA TYR A 229 3.49 -0.72 15.17
C TYR A 229 3.20 0.05 13.88
N LEU A 230 4.26 0.43 13.17
CA LEU A 230 4.12 0.87 11.78
C LEU A 230 3.60 -0.28 10.91
N PRO A 231 2.93 0.01 9.77
CA PRO A 231 2.37 -1.00 8.88
C PRO A 231 3.46 -1.72 8.08
N THR A 232 4.43 -2.33 8.79
CA THR A 232 5.50 -3.11 8.16
C THR A 232 4.89 -4.18 7.27
N THR A 233 5.17 -4.13 5.97
CA THR A 233 4.49 -4.99 4.98
C THR A 233 5.50 -5.68 4.08
N LEU A 234 5.37 -6.99 3.93
CA LEU A 234 6.05 -7.78 2.91
C LEU A 234 5.13 -7.90 1.69
N SER A 235 5.62 -7.53 0.52
CA SER A 235 4.92 -7.69 -0.75
C SER A 235 5.78 -8.47 -1.75
N LEU A 236 5.15 -9.42 -2.43
CA LEU A 236 5.73 -10.27 -3.45
C LEU A 236 4.92 -10.15 -4.72
N GLY A 237 5.55 -9.80 -5.83
CA GLY A 237 4.86 -9.59 -7.10
C GLY A 237 5.51 -10.35 -8.26
N GLY A 238 4.68 -10.68 -9.26
CA GLY A 238 5.09 -11.27 -10.53
C GLY A 238 4.34 -10.65 -11.71
N GLY A 239 5.00 -10.54 -12.84
CA GLY A 239 4.42 -9.99 -14.07
C GLY A 239 4.84 -10.78 -15.31
N LEU A 240 3.89 -10.99 -16.22
CA LEU A 240 4.07 -11.57 -17.54
C LEU A 240 3.69 -10.53 -18.60
N HIS A 241 4.64 -10.20 -19.50
CA HIS A 241 4.46 -9.15 -20.50
C HIS A 241 4.51 -9.75 -21.90
N LEU A 242 3.39 -9.72 -22.60
CA LEU A 242 3.23 -10.19 -23.96
C LEU A 242 3.35 -9.01 -24.93
N HIS A 243 4.46 -8.92 -25.64
CA HIS A 243 4.70 -7.91 -26.68
C HIS A 243 4.14 -8.46 -28.00
N HIS A 244 2.83 -8.23 -28.24
CA HIS A 244 2.15 -8.72 -29.44
C HIS A 244 2.69 -8.08 -30.71
N THR A 245 2.96 -6.77 -30.66
CA THR A 245 3.67 -6.00 -31.69
C THR A 245 4.65 -5.05 -31.00
N GLU A 246 5.43 -4.28 -31.78
CA GLU A 246 6.26 -3.22 -31.21
C GLU A 246 5.47 -2.15 -30.46
N LYS A 247 4.18 -1.99 -30.80
CA LYS A 247 3.29 -0.97 -30.21
C LYS A 247 2.34 -1.51 -29.17
N ASN A 248 2.00 -2.82 -29.20
CA ASN A 248 0.99 -3.41 -28.34
C ASN A 248 1.65 -4.34 -27.32
N THR A 249 1.51 -4.03 -26.05
CA THR A 249 1.93 -4.89 -24.94
C THR A 249 0.73 -5.18 -24.02
N PHE A 250 0.56 -6.47 -23.69
CA PHE A 250 -0.40 -6.92 -22.69
C PHE A 250 0.39 -7.45 -21.50
N SER A 251 0.11 -6.95 -20.31
CA SER A 251 0.74 -7.36 -19.06
C SER A 251 -0.30 -8.01 -18.16
N PHE A 252 0.08 -9.14 -17.56
CA PHE A 252 -0.68 -9.82 -16.52
C PHE A 252 0.16 -9.80 -15.25
N LEU A 253 -0.42 -9.28 -14.17
CA LEU A 253 0.29 -9.04 -12.92
C LEU A 253 -0.44 -9.73 -11.78
N ILE A 254 0.33 -10.26 -10.85
CA ILE A 254 -0.15 -10.82 -9.59
C ILE A 254 0.74 -10.32 -8.47
N GLU A 255 0.14 -9.96 -7.35
CA GLU A 255 0.84 -9.53 -6.15
C GLU A 255 0.15 -10.10 -4.92
N THR A 256 0.92 -10.38 -3.89
CA THR A 256 0.42 -10.74 -2.57
C THR A 256 1.18 -9.95 -1.52
N SER A 257 0.48 -9.48 -0.51
CA SER A 257 1.08 -8.72 0.58
C SER A 257 0.61 -9.27 1.93
N LYS A 258 1.46 -9.09 2.94
CA LYS A 258 1.17 -9.45 4.32
C LYS A 258 1.75 -8.41 5.27
N LEU A 259 0.93 -7.97 6.24
CA LEU A 259 1.42 -7.18 7.37
C LEU A 259 2.35 -8.05 8.24
N LEU A 260 3.53 -7.53 8.53
CA LEU A 260 4.54 -8.14 9.40
C LEU A 260 4.45 -7.56 10.82
N VAL A 261 3.23 -7.45 11.32
CA VAL A 261 2.90 -6.97 12.66
C VAL A 261 2.33 -8.15 13.46
N PRO A 262 2.66 -8.30 14.74
CA PRO A 262 2.13 -9.39 15.54
C PRO A 262 0.60 -9.40 15.53
N THR A 263 0.02 -10.58 15.32
CA THR A 263 -1.44 -10.75 15.36
C THR A 263 -1.92 -10.54 16.80
N PRO A 264 -2.99 -9.74 17.04
CA PRO A 264 -3.56 -9.57 18.37
C PRO A 264 -4.00 -10.90 18.97
N VAL A 265 -3.74 -11.08 20.26
CA VAL A 265 -4.11 -12.29 21.04
C VAL A 265 -5.14 -11.89 22.06
N TRP A 266 -6.13 -12.75 22.30
CA TRP A 266 -7.13 -12.53 23.34
C TRP A 266 -6.48 -12.56 24.73
N ASN A 267 -6.62 -11.47 25.48
CA ASN A 267 -6.15 -11.35 26.86
C ASN A 267 -7.37 -11.48 27.82
N GLU A 268 -7.43 -12.58 28.55
CA GLU A 268 -8.52 -12.84 29.49
C GLU A 268 -8.57 -11.83 30.65
N ALA A 269 -7.43 -11.32 31.09
CA ALA A 269 -7.34 -10.35 32.17
C ALA A 269 -7.94 -8.99 31.80
N GLU A 270 -7.79 -8.58 30.55
CA GLU A 270 -8.28 -7.31 30.03
C GLU A 270 -9.62 -7.44 29.29
N ASN A 271 -10.07 -8.70 29.07
CA ASN A 271 -11.26 -9.01 28.26
C ASN A 271 -11.23 -8.31 26.88
N ALA A 272 -10.05 -8.25 26.25
CA ALA A 272 -9.79 -7.56 25.01
C ALA A 272 -8.71 -8.26 24.20
N TYR A 273 -8.66 -7.96 22.89
CA TYR A 273 -7.54 -8.34 22.05
C TYR A 273 -6.38 -7.35 22.26
N THR A 274 -5.20 -7.87 22.62
CA THR A 274 -3.99 -7.07 22.81
C THR A 274 -2.91 -7.50 21.85
N VAL A 275 -2.17 -6.54 21.33
CA VAL A 275 -1.01 -6.81 20.49
C VAL A 275 0.18 -7.12 21.40
N PRO A 276 0.88 -8.26 21.22
CA PRO A 276 2.03 -8.60 22.03
C PRO A 276 3.12 -7.51 21.95
N ASP A 277 3.62 -7.09 23.11
CA ASP A 277 4.73 -6.15 23.22
C ASP A 277 6.05 -6.87 22.94
N THR A 278 6.45 -6.93 21.67
CA THR A 278 7.69 -7.59 21.22
C THR A 278 8.60 -6.62 20.49
N GLY A 279 9.90 -6.91 20.48
CA GLY A 279 10.85 -6.15 19.67
C GLY A 279 10.55 -6.23 18.17
N LEU A 280 11.02 -5.24 17.40
CA LEU A 280 10.74 -5.13 15.95
C LEU A 280 11.00 -6.44 15.18
N PHE A 281 12.19 -7.00 15.32
CA PHE A 281 12.55 -8.23 14.58
C PHE A 281 11.80 -9.46 15.09
N GLU A 282 11.53 -9.55 16.37
CA GLU A 282 10.72 -10.62 16.96
C GLU A 282 9.26 -10.50 16.48
N GLY A 283 8.72 -9.29 16.42
CA GLY A 283 7.41 -9.00 15.87
C GLY A 283 7.27 -9.44 14.42
N ILE A 284 8.21 -9.06 13.56
CA ILE A 284 8.28 -9.49 12.15
C ILE A 284 8.35 -11.02 12.04
N TRP A 285 9.22 -11.66 12.82
CA TRP A 285 9.36 -13.11 12.80
C TRP A 285 8.12 -13.84 13.30
N SER A 286 7.49 -13.33 14.36
CA SER A 286 6.24 -13.89 14.90
C SER A 286 5.10 -13.77 13.90
N ALA A 287 4.97 -12.63 13.21
CA ALA A 287 3.99 -12.43 12.16
C ALA A 287 4.13 -13.41 10.99
N LEU A 288 5.37 -13.83 10.67
CA LEU A 288 5.64 -14.83 9.61
C LEU A 288 5.40 -16.26 10.07
N THR A 289 5.62 -16.58 11.34
CA THR A 289 5.66 -17.97 11.83
C THR A 289 4.47 -18.35 12.71
N ARG A 290 3.89 -17.42 13.43
CA ARG A 290 2.82 -17.66 14.40
C ARG A 290 1.50 -17.07 13.90
N ALA A 291 0.41 -17.80 14.12
CA ALA A 291 -0.96 -17.30 14.02
C ALA A 291 -1.78 -18.01 15.11
N PRO A 292 -2.48 -17.30 16.01
CA PRO A 292 -3.24 -17.90 17.10
C PRO A 292 -4.28 -18.92 16.62
N GLY A 293 -4.99 -18.63 15.54
CA GLY A 293 -5.98 -19.51 14.89
C GLY A 293 -5.40 -20.51 13.89
N GLY A 294 -4.06 -20.71 13.87
CA GLY A 294 -3.38 -21.72 13.05
C GLY A 294 -3.24 -21.37 11.57
N ALA A 295 -3.08 -22.38 10.72
CA ALA A 295 -2.75 -22.20 9.29
C ALA A 295 -3.82 -21.44 8.49
N ARG A 296 -5.10 -21.57 8.85
CA ARG A 296 -6.20 -20.89 8.18
C ARG A 296 -6.16 -19.38 8.45
N GLU A 297 -5.98 -18.98 9.71
CA GLU A 297 -5.83 -17.58 10.07
C GLU A 297 -4.60 -16.96 9.39
N LYS A 298 -3.49 -17.71 9.37
CA LYS A 298 -2.28 -17.26 8.70
C LYS A 298 -2.49 -16.97 7.20
N LEU A 299 -3.30 -17.80 6.52
CA LEU A 299 -3.65 -17.57 5.12
C LEU A 299 -4.59 -16.38 4.93
N SER A 300 -5.49 -16.12 5.88
CA SER A 300 -6.42 -14.98 5.82
C SER A 300 -5.74 -13.61 6.01
N GLU A 301 -4.50 -13.59 6.51
CA GLU A 301 -3.70 -12.37 6.64
C GLU A 301 -2.99 -11.94 5.35
N TYR A 302 -3.05 -12.75 4.31
CA TYR A 302 -2.52 -12.38 2.99
C TYR A 302 -3.59 -11.71 2.15
N THR A 303 -3.22 -10.62 1.50
CA THR A 303 -4.00 -10.02 0.43
C THR A 303 -3.59 -10.62 -0.91
N LEU A 304 -4.49 -10.64 -1.87
CA LEU A 304 -4.24 -11.11 -3.23
C LEU A 304 -4.73 -10.08 -4.23
N GLN A 305 -3.85 -9.69 -5.14
CA GLN A 305 -4.16 -8.77 -6.22
C GLN A 305 -3.85 -9.41 -7.56
N CYS A 306 -4.75 -9.23 -8.52
CA CYS A 306 -4.56 -9.63 -9.91
C CYS A 306 -4.91 -8.46 -10.82
N ALA A 307 -4.11 -8.19 -11.85
CA ALA A 307 -4.39 -7.13 -12.79
C ALA A 307 -3.96 -7.45 -14.21
N THR A 308 -4.56 -6.73 -15.14
CA THR A 308 -4.16 -6.69 -16.54
C THR A 308 -3.96 -5.26 -16.98
N GLU A 309 -2.95 -5.03 -17.79
CA GLU A 309 -2.66 -3.75 -18.43
C GLU A 309 -2.49 -3.97 -19.94
N TRP A 310 -3.17 -3.18 -20.74
CA TRP A 310 -2.90 -3.03 -22.16
C TRP A 310 -2.24 -1.69 -22.42
N THR A 311 -1.07 -1.69 -23.06
CA THR A 311 -0.32 -0.48 -23.44
C THR A 311 -0.21 -0.39 -24.94
N TYR A 312 -0.54 0.77 -25.51
CA TYR A 312 -0.42 1.08 -26.92
C TYR A 312 0.60 2.19 -27.17
N ASP A 313 1.64 1.90 -27.95
CA ASP A 313 2.72 2.81 -28.38
C ASP A 313 3.43 3.49 -27.20
N ASN A 314 3.43 2.89 -26.03
CA ASN A 314 3.88 3.47 -24.75
C ASN A 314 3.24 4.84 -24.43
N ARG A 315 2.09 5.15 -25.04
CA ARG A 315 1.38 6.42 -24.89
C ARG A 315 0.05 6.28 -24.20
N TYR A 316 -0.66 5.20 -24.48
CA TYR A 316 -1.98 4.95 -23.92
C TYR A 316 -1.92 3.66 -23.15
N ALA A 317 -2.56 3.63 -22.00
CA ALA A 317 -2.73 2.40 -21.23
C ALA A 317 -4.15 2.30 -20.69
N LEU A 318 -4.70 1.07 -20.71
CA LEU A 318 -5.92 0.70 -20.03
C LEU A 318 -5.59 -0.40 -19.02
N ARG A 319 -6.21 -0.32 -17.86
CA ARG A 319 -5.96 -1.19 -16.73
C ARG A 319 -7.24 -1.70 -16.11
N ALA A 320 -7.20 -2.93 -15.67
CA ALA A 320 -8.25 -3.51 -14.84
C ALA A 320 -7.58 -4.38 -13.78
N GLY A 321 -8.11 -4.35 -12.56
CA GLY A 321 -7.57 -5.10 -11.45
C GLY A 321 -8.65 -5.60 -10.51
N TRP A 322 -8.28 -6.59 -9.71
CA TRP A 322 -9.10 -7.16 -8.66
C TRP A 322 -8.25 -7.31 -7.38
N TYR A 323 -8.75 -6.72 -6.31
CA TYR A 323 -8.16 -6.75 -4.97
C TYR A 323 -9.01 -7.62 -4.06
N TYR A 324 -8.37 -8.50 -3.31
CA TYR A 324 -9.01 -9.37 -2.35
C TYR A 324 -8.23 -9.36 -1.03
N SER A 325 -8.94 -9.10 0.07
CA SER A 325 -8.52 -9.42 1.43
C SER A 325 -9.63 -10.15 2.17
N ASP A 326 -9.25 -10.93 3.19
CA ASP A 326 -10.23 -11.71 3.97
C ASP A 326 -11.19 -10.76 4.70
N PRO A 327 -12.52 -11.00 4.62
CA PRO A 327 -13.54 -10.16 5.27
C PRO A 327 -13.37 -10.01 6.79
N HIS A 328 -12.70 -10.97 7.45
CA HIS A 328 -12.47 -10.93 8.89
C HIS A 328 -11.17 -10.23 9.28
N LYS A 329 -10.38 -9.78 8.31
CA LYS A 329 -9.13 -9.05 8.50
C LYS A 329 -9.27 -7.61 8.01
N GLU A 330 -8.92 -7.31 6.78
CA GLU A 330 -9.08 -5.95 6.22
C GLU A 330 -10.48 -5.73 5.60
N GLY A 331 -11.10 -6.79 5.09
CA GLY A 331 -12.44 -6.74 4.51
C GLY A 331 -12.55 -5.95 3.20
N ILE A 332 -11.42 -5.77 2.49
CA ILE A 332 -11.39 -4.99 1.25
C ILE A 332 -11.50 -5.94 0.05
N GLN A 333 -12.51 -5.71 -0.79
CA GLN A 333 -12.66 -6.40 -2.06
C GLN A 333 -13.14 -5.39 -3.11
N ASN A 334 -12.28 -5.12 -4.09
CA ASN A 334 -12.51 -4.09 -5.08
C ASN A 334 -12.24 -4.60 -6.50
N ILE A 335 -13.01 -4.11 -7.47
CA ILE A 335 -12.60 -4.08 -8.87
C ILE A 335 -12.09 -2.68 -9.16
N THR A 336 -10.96 -2.59 -9.86
CA THR A 336 -10.36 -1.31 -10.23
C THR A 336 -10.26 -1.18 -11.73
N LEU A 337 -10.43 0.04 -12.19
CA LEU A 337 -10.25 0.42 -13.59
C LEU A 337 -9.31 1.61 -13.66
N GLY A 338 -8.46 1.66 -14.68
CA GLY A 338 -7.52 2.77 -14.86
C GLY A 338 -7.25 3.07 -16.34
N ALA A 339 -6.96 4.31 -16.61
CA ALA A 339 -6.55 4.78 -17.92
C ALA A 339 -5.40 5.79 -17.80
N SER A 340 -4.50 5.78 -18.78
CA SER A 340 -3.41 6.76 -18.87
C SER A 340 -3.18 7.20 -20.30
N ALA A 341 -2.80 8.46 -20.45
CA ALA A 341 -2.41 9.02 -21.74
C ALA A 341 -1.13 9.84 -21.58
N THR A 342 -0.14 9.59 -22.47
CA THR A 342 1.13 10.31 -22.50
C THR A 342 1.19 11.15 -23.76
N TYR A 343 1.36 12.44 -23.59
CA TYR A 343 1.60 13.38 -24.69
C TYR A 343 2.93 14.11 -24.48
N LYS A 344 3.87 13.89 -25.39
CA LYS A 344 5.24 14.42 -25.29
C LYS A 344 5.91 14.00 -23.94
N LYS A 345 6.04 14.94 -23.02
CA LYS A 345 6.69 14.78 -21.72
C LYS A 345 5.72 14.72 -20.53
N ILE A 346 4.42 14.73 -20.79
CA ILE A 346 3.39 14.74 -19.77
C ILE A 346 2.60 13.44 -19.87
N CYS A 347 2.44 12.75 -18.76
CA CYS A 347 1.53 11.62 -18.63
C CYS A 347 0.44 11.98 -17.62
N ALA A 348 -0.82 11.74 -17.98
CA ALA A 348 -1.97 11.83 -17.10
C ALA A 348 -2.57 10.46 -16.91
N SER A 349 -2.92 10.13 -15.68
CA SER A 349 -3.54 8.86 -15.29
C SER A 349 -4.75 9.11 -14.40
N VAL A 350 -5.76 8.31 -14.57
CA VAL A 350 -6.96 8.28 -13.70
C VAL A 350 -7.30 6.85 -13.39
N SER A 351 -7.77 6.59 -12.18
CA SER A 351 -8.29 5.29 -11.78
C SER A 351 -9.51 5.44 -10.89
N TYR A 352 -10.30 4.39 -10.86
CA TYR A 352 -11.50 4.29 -10.04
C TYR A 352 -11.59 2.90 -9.42
N ALA A 353 -11.80 2.84 -8.12
CA ALA A 353 -12.02 1.60 -7.37
C ALA A 353 -13.51 1.44 -7.07
N ILE A 354 -14.05 0.27 -7.36
CA ILE A 354 -15.45 -0.11 -7.17
C ILE A 354 -15.47 -1.17 -6.07
N PRO A 355 -15.96 -0.87 -4.86
CA PRO A 355 -16.08 -1.86 -3.80
C PRO A 355 -17.13 -2.90 -4.18
N LEU A 356 -16.84 -4.18 -3.88
CA LEU A 356 -17.75 -5.30 -4.14
C LEU A 356 -18.71 -5.57 -2.96
N TYR A 357 -18.43 -5.00 -1.79
CA TYR A 357 -19.26 -5.10 -0.59
C TYR A 357 -19.57 -3.71 -0.03
N GLU A 358 -20.80 -3.51 0.43
CA GLU A 358 -21.27 -2.23 0.99
C GLU A 358 -20.52 -1.81 2.26
N HIS A 359 -19.94 -2.75 2.99
CA HIS A 359 -19.17 -2.53 4.22
C HIS A 359 -17.66 -2.47 4.00
N SER A 360 -17.21 -2.35 2.73
CA SER A 360 -15.78 -2.18 2.45
C SER A 360 -15.29 -0.86 3.03
N SER A 361 -14.31 -0.93 3.90
CA SER A 361 -13.70 0.24 4.57
C SER A 361 -13.06 1.25 3.60
N SER A 362 -12.80 0.85 2.36
CA SER A 362 -12.15 1.72 1.36
C SER A 362 -13.10 2.61 0.55
N GLY A 363 -14.42 2.34 0.56
CA GLY A 363 -15.38 3.07 -0.26
C GLY A 363 -15.01 3.13 -1.76
N SER A 364 -15.83 3.79 -2.57
CA SER A 364 -15.44 4.11 -3.95
C SER A 364 -14.43 5.25 -3.94
N SER A 365 -13.27 5.07 -4.56
CA SER A 365 -12.23 6.09 -4.60
C SER A 365 -11.72 6.34 -6.02
N MET A 366 -11.63 7.61 -6.37
CA MET A 366 -11.02 8.08 -7.62
C MET A 366 -9.61 8.60 -7.32
N ARG A 367 -8.65 8.26 -8.17
CA ARG A 367 -7.29 8.81 -8.07
C ARG A 367 -6.89 9.45 -9.38
N MET A 368 -6.18 10.57 -9.28
CA MET A 368 -5.67 11.33 -10.41
C MET A 368 -4.18 11.54 -10.25
N SER A 369 -3.43 11.33 -11.33
CA SER A 369 -1.97 11.47 -11.31
C SER A 369 -1.46 12.14 -12.56
N LEU A 370 -0.47 13.02 -12.39
CA LEU A 370 0.25 13.71 -13.45
C LEU A 370 1.75 13.44 -13.32
N CYS A 371 2.40 13.17 -14.43
CA CYS A 371 3.84 12.93 -14.49
C CYS A 371 4.47 13.83 -15.55
N PHE A 372 5.64 14.37 -15.22
CA PHE A 372 6.44 15.24 -16.09
C PHE A 372 7.84 14.65 -16.27
N TYR A 373 8.17 14.22 -17.49
CA TYR A 373 9.49 13.70 -17.83
C TYR A 373 10.47 14.84 -18.16
N LEU A 374 11.59 14.91 -17.43
CA LEU A 374 12.57 15.99 -17.49
C LEU A 374 13.88 15.51 -18.15
N GLY A 375 13.92 15.54 -19.47
CA GLY A 375 15.12 15.19 -20.24
C GLY A 375 15.17 13.72 -20.65
N LYS A 376 15.66 13.48 -21.87
CA LYS A 376 16.13 12.18 -22.32
C LYS A 376 17.63 12.13 -22.15
N ASP A 377 18.20 10.98 -21.83
CA ASP A 377 19.61 10.72 -22.04
C ASP A 377 19.87 10.86 -23.55
N LYS A 378 20.84 11.68 -23.93
CA LYS A 378 21.29 11.84 -25.33
C LYS A 378 21.97 10.57 -25.81
#